data_2847804f7f373357c1ef993d66679bbd
#
_entry.id   2847804f7f373357c1ef993d66679bbd
#
_cell.length_a   1.000
_cell.length_b   1.000
_cell.length_c   1.000
_cell.angle_alpha   90.00
_cell.angle_beta   90.00
_cell.angle_gamma   90.00
#
_symmetry.space_group_name_H-M   'P 1'
#
loop_
_entity.id
_entity.type
_entity.pdbx_description
1 polymer ?
#
loop_
_entity_poly.entity_id
_entity_poly.type
_entity_poly.pdbx_seq_one_letter_code
_entity_poly.pdbx_strand_id
1 'polypeptide(L)'
;MRATIKMIAEKAGVSIGTVDRVLHDRPYVKAEVRERILRVMEELDYHPNRMASALALSGIPRHLTVVQPVWVGYVYEEMAAGVARFLEEHRDFNVSVEVLEYPQEDVGTCLRQMEKAVRDGAQAIALCATDCQEVREKLAEMAARQVPVVTFNSDIPAGDRLCYVGEDAHHAGRVAGDIAFKFLRPGDHSLVVYAGPSYAGHKARTEGFLERLGELGFDCADCRVAATHNTYDETYAAVKEALQDPALTYIYMANRSVPACVRAIEDCGAAGRVRVLAHDSNPLVGQFLREGKVDFTIDQDLAYQSYQALTLLFRFLAEHKVPEQERFCPPSPILSAELVPDTE
;
A
#
# COMPACT_ATOMS: atom_id res chain seq x y z
N MET A 1 -39.42 -11.23 5.99
CA MET A 1 -39.23 -11.72 4.60
C MET A 1 -38.08 -10.91 4.04
N ARG A 2 -37.07 -11.52 3.43
CA ARG A 2 -35.90 -10.77 2.95
C ARG A 2 -36.28 -9.95 1.72
N ALA A 3 -35.96 -8.66 1.69
CA ALA A 3 -36.26 -7.78 0.56
C ALA A 3 -35.58 -8.28 -0.73
N THR A 4 -36.25 -8.15 -1.87
CA THR A 4 -35.74 -8.58 -3.17
C THR A 4 -35.73 -7.41 -4.15
N ILE A 5 -34.90 -7.47 -5.21
CA ILE A 5 -34.86 -6.48 -6.29
C ILE A 5 -36.26 -6.29 -6.90
N LYS A 6 -37.03 -7.36 -6.99
CA LYS A 6 -38.42 -7.30 -7.50
C LYS A 6 -39.31 -6.44 -6.59
N MET A 7 -39.23 -6.60 -5.28
CA MET A 7 -39.98 -5.79 -4.30
C MET A 7 -39.58 -4.31 -4.38
N ILE A 8 -38.31 -4.01 -4.56
CA ILE A 8 -37.82 -2.65 -4.75
C ILE A 8 -38.39 -2.06 -6.02
N ALA A 9 -38.35 -2.80 -7.14
CA ALA A 9 -38.86 -2.36 -8.42
C ALA A 9 -40.36 -2.04 -8.35
N GLU A 10 -41.15 -2.94 -7.73
CA GLU A 10 -42.59 -2.76 -7.52
C GLU A 10 -42.90 -1.53 -6.66
N LYS A 11 -42.20 -1.39 -5.51
CA LYS A 11 -42.44 -0.28 -4.59
C LYS A 11 -41.95 1.06 -5.13
N ALA A 12 -40.84 1.08 -5.89
CA ALA A 12 -40.33 2.27 -6.54
C ALA A 12 -41.05 2.62 -7.86
N GLY A 13 -41.95 1.76 -8.37
CA GLY A 13 -42.65 1.96 -9.62
C GLY A 13 -41.74 1.99 -10.84
N VAL A 14 -40.74 1.10 -10.90
CA VAL A 14 -39.76 1.03 -11.98
C VAL A 14 -39.52 -0.41 -12.42
N SER A 15 -38.82 -0.60 -13.54
CA SER A 15 -38.42 -1.95 -13.97
C SER A 15 -37.30 -2.51 -13.10
N ILE A 16 -37.20 -3.85 -13.01
CA ILE A 16 -36.08 -4.54 -12.35
C ILE A 16 -34.73 -4.09 -12.95
N GLY A 17 -34.67 -3.90 -14.28
CA GLY A 17 -33.48 -3.40 -14.95
C GLY A 17 -33.09 -1.97 -14.56
N THR A 18 -34.07 -1.13 -14.15
CA THR A 18 -33.78 0.22 -13.63
C THR A 18 -33.19 0.13 -12.21
N VAL A 19 -33.72 -0.76 -11.36
CA VAL A 19 -33.16 -1.02 -10.03
C VAL A 19 -31.73 -1.59 -10.15
N ASP A 20 -31.50 -2.54 -11.05
CA ASP A 20 -30.18 -3.12 -11.33
C ASP A 20 -29.17 -2.05 -11.76
N ARG A 21 -29.59 -1.09 -12.61
CA ARG A 21 -28.73 0.03 -12.99
C ARG A 21 -28.35 0.92 -11.80
N VAL A 22 -29.27 1.15 -10.87
CA VAL A 22 -29.00 1.94 -9.67
C VAL A 22 -28.08 1.19 -8.71
N LEU A 23 -28.31 -0.11 -8.50
CA LEU A 23 -27.48 -0.97 -7.66
C LEU A 23 -26.02 -1.06 -8.13
N HIS A 24 -25.83 -1.01 -9.45
CA HIS A 24 -24.51 -1.11 -10.09
C HIS A 24 -24.00 0.22 -10.64
N ASP A 25 -24.56 1.34 -10.19
CA ASP A 25 -24.18 2.71 -10.53
C ASP A 25 -24.04 2.98 -12.05
N ARG A 26 -24.86 2.28 -12.86
CA ARG A 26 -24.82 2.41 -14.32
C ARG A 26 -25.51 3.69 -14.80
N PRO A 27 -25.03 4.29 -15.91
CA PRO A 27 -25.61 5.52 -16.46
C PRO A 27 -27.04 5.34 -16.98
N TYR A 28 -27.67 6.48 -17.34
CA TYR A 28 -29.01 6.57 -17.91
C TYR A 28 -30.20 6.31 -16.95
N VAL A 29 -30.02 6.60 -15.65
CA VAL A 29 -31.09 6.69 -14.66
C VAL A 29 -31.22 8.16 -14.22
N LYS A 30 -32.41 8.74 -14.32
CA LYS A 30 -32.68 10.11 -13.85
C LYS A 30 -32.43 10.21 -12.34
N ALA A 31 -31.85 11.34 -11.87
CA ALA A 31 -31.51 11.56 -10.47
C ALA A 31 -32.70 11.30 -9.51
N GLU A 32 -33.87 11.81 -9.84
CA GLU A 32 -35.12 11.62 -9.06
C GLU A 32 -35.52 10.14 -8.92
N VAL A 33 -35.30 9.35 -9.98
CA VAL A 33 -35.59 7.92 -9.99
C VAL A 33 -34.56 7.17 -9.13
N ARG A 34 -33.27 7.56 -9.22
CA ARG A 34 -32.21 7.01 -8.39
C ARG A 34 -32.49 7.25 -6.91
N GLU A 35 -32.78 8.48 -6.50
CA GLU A 35 -33.10 8.82 -5.10
C GLU A 35 -34.31 8.03 -4.58
N ARG A 36 -35.33 7.89 -5.40
CA ARG A 36 -36.52 7.10 -5.02
C ARG A 36 -36.20 5.63 -4.80
N ILE A 37 -35.35 5.02 -5.64
CA ILE A 37 -34.93 3.63 -5.51
C ILE A 37 -34.07 3.47 -4.22
N LEU A 38 -33.11 4.35 -3.98
CA LEU A 38 -32.26 4.31 -2.78
C LEU A 38 -33.09 4.42 -1.50
N ARG A 39 -34.07 5.32 -1.47
CA ARG A 39 -35.01 5.45 -0.33
C ARG A 39 -35.83 4.18 -0.11
N VAL A 40 -36.34 3.56 -1.16
CA VAL A 40 -37.09 2.30 -1.06
C VAL A 40 -36.18 1.14 -0.58
N MET A 41 -34.90 1.14 -0.98
CA MET A 41 -33.92 0.15 -0.49
C MET A 41 -33.67 0.30 1.01
N GLU A 42 -33.53 1.53 1.49
CA GLU A 42 -33.39 1.85 2.92
C GLU A 42 -34.63 1.46 3.71
N GLU A 43 -35.85 1.83 3.24
CA GLU A 43 -37.12 1.46 3.85
C GLU A 43 -37.35 -0.05 3.96
N LEU A 44 -36.79 -0.83 3.01
CA LEU A 44 -36.95 -2.28 2.98
C LEU A 44 -35.76 -3.00 3.65
N ASP A 45 -34.82 -2.27 4.21
CA ASP A 45 -33.56 -2.82 4.76
C ASP A 45 -32.89 -3.81 3.78
N TYR A 46 -32.85 -3.37 2.51
CA TYR A 46 -32.32 -4.22 1.44
C TYR A 46 -30.81 -4.25 1.45
N HIS A 47 -30.25 -5.43 1.70
CA HIS A 47 -28.84 -5.71 1.49
C HIS A 47 -28.66 -6.62 0.28
N PRO A 48 -27.74 -6.27 -0.67
CA PRO A 48 -27.44 -7.14 -1.81
C PRO A 48 -27.15 -8.56 -1.36
N ASN A 49 -27.78 -9.53 -2.03
CA ASN A 49 -27.55 -10.93 -1.69
C ASN A 49 -26.23 -11.39 -2.31
N ARG A 50 -25.16 -11.47 -1.52
CA ARG A 50 -23.82 -11.95 -1.97
C ARG A 50 -23.91 -13.30 -2.68
N MET A 51 -24.74 -14.23 -2.22
CA MET A 51 -24.91 -15.54 -2.86
C MET A 51 -25.58 -15.44 -4.23
N ALA A 52 -26.60 -14.56 -4.41
CA ALA A 52 -27.21 -14.35 -5.72
C ALA A 52 -26.25 -13.66 -6.69
N SER A 53 -25.47 -12.69 -6.19
CA SER A 53 -24.40 -12.05 -6.98
C SER A 53 -23.30 -13.05 -7.33
N ALA A 54 -22.86 -13.86 -6.39
CA ALA A 54 -21.89 -14.92 -6.64
C ALA A 54 -22.37 -15.91 -7.71
N LEU A 55 -23.61 -16.37 -7.63
CA LEU A 55 -24.21 -17.27 -8.63
C LEU A 55 -24.27 -16.62 -10.02
N ALA A 56 -24.61 -15.33 -10.11
CA ALA A 56 -24.65 -14.61 -11.39
C ALA A 56 -23.25 -14.37 -11.97
N LEU A 57 -22.23 -14.19 -11.12
CA LEU A 57 -20.86 -13.89 -11.51
C LEU A 57 -19.98 -15.14 -11.65
N SER A 58 -20.32 -16.26 -10.99
CA SER A 58 -19.54 -17.52 -11.01
C SER A 58 -19.52 -18.20 -12.37
N GLY A 59 -20.49 -17.89 -13.25
CA GLY A 59 -20.52 -18.44 -14.61
C GLY A 59 -19.41 -17.91 -15.55
N ILE A 60 -18.69 -16.83 -15.17
CA ILE A 60 -17.66 -16.23 -16.00
C ILE A 60 -16.35 -16.32 -15.23
N PRO A 61 -15.38 -17.15 -15.67
CA PRO A 61 -14.07 -17.21 -15.01
C PRO A 61 -13.33 -15.88 -15.14
N ARG A 62 -12.67 -15.47 -14.06
CA ARG A 62 -11.82 -14.27 -14.02
C ARG A 62 -10.43 -14.65 -13.61
N HIS A 63 -9.47 -14.27 -14.45
CA HIS A 63 -8.06 -14.51 -14.18
C HIS A 63 -7.36 -13.16 -13.99
N LEU A 64 -6.85 -12.95 -12.78
CA LEU A 64 -6.05 -11.79 -12.40
C LEU A 64 -4.59 -12.22 -12.27
N THR A 65 -3.68 -11.31 -12.56
CA THR A 65 -2.25 -11.56 -12.35
C THR A 65 -1.63 -10.46 -11.50
N VAL A 66 -0.85 -10.85 -10.50
CA VAL A 66 0.05 -9.97 -9.76
C VAL A 66 1.42 -10.04 -10.42
N VAL A 67 1.99 -8.89 -10.81
CA VAL A 67 3.37 -8.78 -11.30
C VAL A 67 4.14 -7.94 -10.29
N GLN A 68 5.14 -8.54 -9.65
CA GLN A 68 5.86 -7.95 -8.53
C GLN A 68 7.34 -8.32 -8.51
N PRO A 69 8.22 -7.53 -7.84
CA PRO A 69 9.57 -7.97 -7.56
C PRO A 69 9.60 -9.23 -6.69
N VAL A 70 10.70 -9.99 -6.79
CA VAL A 70 10.98 -11.05 -5.81
C VAL A 70 11.22 -10.39 -4.45
N TRP A 71 10.31 -10.64 -3.52
CA TRP A 71 10.44 -10.23 -2.13
C TRP A 71 10.83 -11.41 -1.25
N VAL A 72 11.46 -11.11 -0.12
CA VAL A 72 11.87 -12.12 0.87
C VAL A 72 11.41 -11.71 2.28
N GLY A 73 11.27 -12.70 3.15
CA GLY A 73 10.87 -12.48 4.55
C GLY A 73 9.49 -11.86 4.66
N TYR A 74 9.32 -10.96 5.63
CA TYR A 74 8.02 -10.41 5.99
C TYR A 74 7.29 -9.70 4.84
N VAL A 75 8.01 -9.03 3.92
CA VAL A 75 7.36 -8.35 2.78
C VAL A 75 6.64 -9.36 1.90
N TYR A 76 7.31 -10.49 1.61
CA TYR A 76 6.68 -11.59 0.87
C TYR A 76 5.48 -12.17 1.61
N GLU A 77 5.64 -12.42 2.91
CA GLU A 77 4.58 -13.01 3.75
C GLU A 77 3.34 -12.13 3.81
N GLU A 78 3.50 -10.82 4.03
CA GLU A 78 2.41 -9.85 4.08
C GLU A 78 1.71 -9.70 2.72
N MET A 79 2.46 -9.57 1.63
CA MET A 79 1.89 -9.48 0.29
C MET A 79 1.13 -10.76 -0.08
N ALA A 80 1.67 -11.92 0.25
CA ALA A 80 1.02 -13.21 0.03
C ALA A 80 -0.24 -13.37 0.88
N ALA A 81 -0.24 -12.88 2.13
CA ALA A 81 -1.42 -12.87 3.00
C ALA A 81 -2.56 -12.04 2.41
N GLY A 82 -2.26 -10.87 1.82
CA GLY A 82 -3.26 -10.06 1.13
C GLY A 82 -3.87 -10.76 -0.08
N VAL A 83 -3.07 -11.45 -0.89
CA VAL A 83 -3.55 -12.27 -2.01
C VAL A 83 -4.41 -13.44 -1.51
N ALA A 84 -3.97 -14.15 -0.46
CA ALA A 84 -4.71 -15.26 0.13
C ALA A 84 -6.07 -14.81 0.69
N ARG A 85 -6.09 -13.68 1.40
CA ARG A 85 -7.33 -13.06 1.89
C ARG A 85 -8.29 -12.73 0.75
N PHE A 86 -7.79 -12.14 -0.32
CA PHE A 86 -8.62 -11.85 -1.51
C PHE A 86 -9.25 -13.13 -2.08
N LEU A 87 -8.46 -14.19 -2.26
CA LEU A 87 -8.94 -15.48 -2.78
C LEU A 87 -9.99 -16.13 -1.86
N GLU A 88 -9.77 -16.10 -0.55
CA GLU A 88 -10.73 -16.65 0.41
C GLU A 88 -12.06 -15.89 0.40
N GLU A 89 -12.02 -14.54 0.37
CA GLU A 89 -13.24 -13.71 0.34
C GLU A 89 -13.99 -13.83 -1.00
N HIS A 90 -13.31 -14.22 -2.08
CA HIS A 90 -13.88 -14.33 -3.43
C HIS A 90 -13.97 -15.75 -3.95
N ARG A 91 -13.80 -16.77 -3.11
CA ARG A 91 -13.83 -18.20 -3.51
C ARG A 91 -15.07 -18.62 -4.29
N ASP A 92 -16.21 -17.97 -4.05
CA ASP A 92 -17.49 -18.29 -4.68
C ASP A 92 -17.68 -17.59 -6.04
N PHE A 93 -16.72 -16.76 -6.49
CA PHE A 93 -16.87 -15.89 -7.68
C PHE A 93 -16.11 -16.37 -8.92
N ASN A 94 -15.60 -17.61 -8.93
CA ASN A 94 -14.83 -18.16 -10.04
C ASN A 94 -13.67 -17.25 -10.46
N VAL A 95 -12.89 -16.76 -9.48
CA VAL A 95 -11.72 -15.92 -9.67
C VAL A 95 -10.46 -16.69 -9.34
N SER A 96 -9.42 -16.50 -10.13
CA SER A 96 -8.07 -17.02 -9.88
C SER A 96 -7.03 -15.91 -9.94
N VAL A 97 -5.95 -16.09 -9.20
CA VAL A 97 -4.83 -15.15 -9.17
C VAL A 97 -3.54 -15.91 -9.45
N GLU A 98 -2.77 -15.48 -10.45
CA GLU A 98 -1.39 -15.88 -10.68
C GLU A 98 -0.45 -14.82 -10.17
N VAL A 99 0.65 -15.21 -9.50
CA VAL A 99 1.71 -14.29 -9.08
C VAL A 99 2.94 -14.53 -9.95
N LEU A 100 3.37 -13.52 -10.68
CA LEU A 100 4.56 -13.53 -11.52
C LEU A 100 5.61 -12.61 -10.90
N GLU A 101 6.74 -13.16 -10.57
CA GLU A 101 7.83 -12.44 -9.95
C GLU A 101 8.95 -12.13 -10.93
N TYR A 102 9.69 -11.04 -10.65
CA TYR A 102 10.86 -10.65 -11.42
C TYR A 102 11.99 -10.17 -10.47
N PRO A 103 13.28 -10.28 -10.87
CA PRO A 103 14.38 -9.77 -10.05
C PRO A 103 14.23 -8.28 -9.82
N GLN A 104 14.45 -7.84 -8.59
CA GLN A 104 14.37 -6.43 -8.21
C GLN A 104 15.24 -5.58 -9.16
N GLU A 105 14.69 -4.46 -9.63
CA GLU A 105 15.32 -3.55 -10.61
C GLU A 105 15.46 -4.10 -12.06
N ASP A 106 15.10 -5.36 -12.34
CA ASP A 106 15.08 -5.88 -13.72
C ASP A 106 13.79 -5.50 -14.46
N VAL A 107 13.76 -4.27 -14.98
CA VAL A 107 12.64 -3.74 -15.76
C VAL A 107 12.33 -4.64 -16.97
N GLY A 108 13.37 -5.16 -17.65
CA GLY A 108 13.18 -6.04 -18.80
C GLY A 108 12.40 -7.30 -18.46
N THR A 109 12.68 -7.93 -17.31
CA THR A 109 11.92 -9.10 -16.84
C THR A 109 10.51 -8.69 -16.40
N CYS A 110 10.33 -7.54 -15.73
CA CYS A 110 9.01 -7.01 -15.39
C CYS A 110 8.11 -6.91 -16.65
N LEU A 111 8.59 -6.29 -17.70
CA LEU A 111 7.86 -6.15 -18.97
C LEU A 111 7.52 -7.50 -19.60
N ARG A 112 8.45 -8.47 -19.55
CA ARG A 112 8.19 -9.85 -20.04
C ARG A 112 7.13 -10.56 -19.21
N GLN A 113 7.08 -10.34 -17.88
CA GLN A 113 6.04 -10.91 -17.02
C GLN A 113 4.66 -10.30 -17.30
N MET A 114 4.57 -9.00 -17.57
CA MET A 114 3.32 -8.38 -18.02
C MET A 114 2.81 -9.00 -19.33
N GLU A 115 3.70 -9.20 -20.31
CA GLU A 115 3.34 -9.87 -21.56
C GLU A 115 2.94 -11.35 -21.35
N LYS A 116 3.66 -12.06 -20.48
CA LYS A 116 3.32 -13.44 -20.11
C LYS A 116 1.92 -13.48 -19.50
N ALA A 117 1.61 -12.60 -18.56
CA ALA A 117 0.29 -12.52 -17.93
C ALA A 117 -0.83 -12.44 -18.97
N VAL A 118 -0.72 -11.52 -19.92
CA VAL A 118 -1.76 -11.33 -20.95
C VAL A 118 -1.84 -12.53 -21.89
N ARG A 119 -0.71 -13.10 -22.30
CA ARG A 119 -0.67 -14.31 -23.16
C ARG A 119 -1.31 -15.51 -22.46
N ASP A 120 -1.16 -15.62 -21.13
CA ASP A 120 -1.70 -16.72 -20.32
C ASP A 120 -3.15 -16.45 -19.89
N GLY A 121 -3.75 -15.35 -20.37
CA GLY A 121 -5.18 -15.07 -20.25
C GLY A 121 -5.57 -14.13 -19.09
N ALA A 122 -4.61 -13.40 -18.53
CA ALA A 122 -4.92 -12.37 -17.53
C ALA A 122 -5.87 -11.31 -18.10
N GLN A 123 -6.96 -11.07 -17.41
CA GLN A 123 -7.94 -10.04 -17.77
C GLN A 123 -7.63 -8.70 -17.09
N ALA A 124 -6.80 -8.71 -16.04
CA ALA A 124 -6.31 -7.52 -15.34
C ALA A 124 -5.01 -7.83 -14.59
N ILE A 125 -4.21 -6.79 -14.34
CA ILE A 125 -2.90 -6.91 -13.70
C ILE A 125 -2.80 -5.98 -12.49
N ALA A 126 -2.43 -6.53 -11.32
CA ALA A 126 -1.90 -5.76 -10.20
C ALA A 126 -0.38 -5.66 -10.37
N LEU A 127 0.16 -4.46 -10.50
CA LEU A 127 1.55 -4.22 -10.84
C LEU A 127 2.29 -3.47 -9.72
N CYS A 128 3.38 -4.03 -9.24
CA CYS A 128 4.40 -3.28 -8.51
C CYS A 128 5.65 -3.19 -9.38
N ALA A 129 6.02 -1.98 -9.82
CA ALA A 129 7.17 -1.76 -10.69
C ALA A 129 7.82 -0.40 -10.44
N THR A 130 9.08 -0.25 -10.87
CA THR A 130 9.78 1.02 -10.87
C THR A 130 9.17 1.97 -11.91
N ASP A 131 8.96 3.23 -11.54
CA ASP A 131 8.51 4.27 -12.45
C ASP A 131 9.63 4.65 -13.43
N CYS A 132 9.54 4.17 -14.65
CA CYS A 132 10.44 4.51 -15.76
C CYS A 132 9.67 4.58 -17.08
N GLN A 133 10.32 5.10 -18.11
CA GLN A 133 9.66 5.31 -19.40
C GLN A 133 9.16 4.00 -20.02
N GLU A 134 9.94 2.94 -19.97
CA GLU A 134 9.59 1.63 -20.55
C GLU A 134 8.34 1.03 -19.90
N VAL A 135 8.19 1.19 -18.58
CA VAL A 135 7.00 0.71 -17.85
C VAL A 135 5.79 1.58 -18.19
N ARG A 136 5.94 2.91 -18.30
CA ARG A 136 4.84 3.79 -18.74
C ARG A 136 4.35 3.47 -20.14
N GLU A 137 5.27 3.23 -21.09
CA GLU A 137 4.94 2.79 -22.44
C GLU A 137 4.20 1.44 -22.44
N LYS A 138 4.62 0.50 -21.58
CA LYS A 138 3.94 -0.79 -21.41
C LYS A 138 2.54 -0.63 -20.81
N LEU A 139 2.34 0.29 -19.87
CA LEU A 139 1.00 0.60 -19.34
C LEU A 139 0.08 1.16 -20.43
N ALA A 140 0.57 2.05 -21.29
CA ALA A 140 -0.19 2.56 -22.44
C ALA A 140 -0.57 1.43 -23.42
N GLU A 141 0.34 0.49 -23.67
CA GLU A 141 0.05 -0.70 -24.47
C GLU A 141 -1.05 -1.58 -23.83
N MET A 142 -0.96 -1.83 -22.51
CA MET A 142 -1.99 -2.60 -21.77
C MET A 142 -3.35 -1.90 -21.87
N ALA A 143 -3.40 -0.59 -21.68
CA ALA A 143 -4.62 0.20 -21.82
C ALA A 143 -5.22 0.11 -23.23
N ALA A 144 -4.41 0.21 -24.27
CA ALA A 144 -4.83 0.03 -25.67
C ALA A 144 -5.41 -1.37 -25.94
N ARG A 145 -4.92 -2.39 -25.25
CA ARG A 145 -5.41 -3.78 -25.32
C ARG A 145 -6.57 -4.05 -24.36
N GLN A 146 -7.08 -3.01 -23.67
CA GLN A 146 -8.15 -3.11 -22.69
C GLN A 146 -7.84 -4.06 -21.51
N VAL A 147 -6.57 -4.16 -21.13
CA VAL A 147 -6.12 -4.87 -19.93
C VAL A 147 -5.92 -3.83 -18.83
N PRO A 148 -6.86 -3.71 -17.88
CA PRO A 148 -6.75 -2.74 -16.80
C PRO A 148 -5.58 -3.10 -15.86
N VAL A 149 -4.85 -2.07 -15.41
CA VAL A 149 -3.75 -2.20 -14.47
C VAL A 149 -4.03 -1.34 -13.24
N VAL A 150 -3.87 -1.90 -12.05
CA VAL A 150 -3.77 -1.19 -10.78
C VAL A 150 -2.33 -1.30 -10.30
N THR A 151 -1.69 -0.16 -10.02
CA THR A 151 -0.37 -0.18 -9.38
C THR A 151 -0.50 -0.30 -7.87
N PHE A 152 0.42 -1.00 -7.23
CA PHE A 152 0.44 -1.11 -5.78
C PHE A 152 1.88 -1.06 -5.24
N ASN A 153 2.06 -0.65 -3.99
CA ASN A 153 3.33 -0.46 -3.29
C ASN A 153 4.23 0.63 -3.92
N SER A 154 4.50 0.55 -5.21
CA SER A 154 5.21 1.58 -5.98
C SER A 154 4.25 2.19 -7.01
N ASP A 155 4.12 3.52 -7.01
CA ASP A 155 3.24 4.23 -7.95
C ASP A 155 3.94 4.62 -9.25
N ILE A 156 3.16 4.71 -10.32
CA ILE A 156 3.57 5.17 -11.65
C ILE A 156 2.59 6.28 -12.08
N PRO A 157 2.71 7.49 -11.53
CA PRO A 157 1.69 8.54 -11.68
C PRO A 157 1.42 8.97 -13.12
N ALA A 158 2.46 8.94 -13.98
CA ALA A 158 2.35 9.30 -15.39
C ALA A 158 1.99 8.11 -16.31
N GLY A 159 1.66 6.93 -15.73
CA GLY A 159 1.27 5.74 -16.48
C GLY A 159 -0.23 5.59 -16.63
N ASP A 160 -0.66 4.95 -17.72
CA ASP A 160 -2.07 4.60 -17.97
C ASP A 160 -2.51 3.45 -17.06
N ARG A 161 -2.78 3.75 -15.78
CA ARG A 161 -3.30 2.83 -14.77
C ARG A 161 -4.69 3.25 -14.31
N LEU A 162 -5.47 2.33 -13.77
CA LEU A 162 -6.77 2.65 -13.18
C LEU A 162 -6.62 3.49 -11.91
N CYS A 163 -5.74 3.05 -11.01
CA CYS A 163 -5.43 3.73 -9.75
C CYS A 163 -4.18 3.14 -9.12
N TYR A 164 -3.74 3.74 -8.03
CA TYR A 164 -2.67 3.27 -7.16
C TYR A 164 -3.22 2.84 -5.80
N VAL A 165 -2.65 1.77 -5.24
CA VAL A 165 -2.90 1.31 -3.87
C VAL A 165 -1.58 1.21 -3.12
N GLY A 166 -1.42 2.00 -2.07
CA GLY A 166 -0.18 1.97 -1.29
C GLY A 166 -0.09 3.11 -0.31
N GLU A 167 1.09 3.30 0.24
CA GLU A 167 1.35 4.38 1.17
C GLU A 167 1.44 5.75 0.45
N ASP A 168 0.96 6.80 1.10
CA ASP A 168 1.41 8.15 0.79
C ASP A 168 2.76 8.38 1.50
N ALA A 169 3.84 7.98 0.84
CA ALA A 169 5.17 7.96 1.42
C ALA A 169 5.65 9.35 1.86
N HIS A 170 5.29 10.42 1.11
CA HIS A 170 5.62 11.78 1.50
C HIS A 170 4.88 12.18 2.78
N HIS A 171 3.58 11.87 2.87
CA HIS A 171 2.81 12.15 4.08
C HIS A 171 3.30 11.32 5.28
N ALA A 172 3.65 10.04 5.08
CA ALA A 172 4.25 9.22 6.13
C ALA A 172 5.57 9.79 6.64
N GLY A 173 6.40 10.35 5.73
CA GLY A 173 7.58 11.12 6.10
C GLY A 173 7.26 12.34 6.95
N ARG A 174 6.21 13.10 6.61
CA ARG A 174 5.75 14.25 7.41
C ARG A 174 5.28 13.81 8.81
N VAL A 175 4.58 12.68 8.91
CA VAL A 175 4.21 12.09 10.22
C VAL A 175 5.46 11.75 11.02
N ALA A 176 6.47 11.15 10.40
CA ALA A 176 7.77 10.88 11.05
C ALA A 176 8.43 12.15 11.58
N GLY A 177 8.43 13.23 10.78
CA GLY A 177 8.97 14.56 11.19
C GLY A 177 8.19 15.18 12.36
N ASP A 178 6.86 15.04 12.37
CA ASP A 178 6.04 15.53 13.48
C ASP A 178 6.32 14.78 14.79
N ILE A 179 6.54 13.45 14.71
CA ILE A 179 6.96 12.65 15.86
C ILE A 179 8.36 13.07 16.34
N ALA A 180 9.33 13.17 15.41
CA ALA A 180 10.71 13.55 15.74
C ALA A 180 10.78 14.88 16.47
N PHE A 181 10.05 15.88 16.02
CA PHE A 181 10.02 17.21 16.62
C PHE A 181 9.58 17.22 18.09
N LYS A 182 8.80 16.23 18.53
CA LYS A 182 8.38 16.11 19.94
C LYS A 182 9.53 15.71 20.87
N PHE A 183 10.57 15.08 20.32
CA PHE A 183 11.75 14.61 21.05
C PHE A 183 12.98 15.52 20.89
N LEU A 184 13.15 16.11 19.70
CA LEU A 184 14.28 16.99 19.39
C LEU A 184 14.23 18.28 20.19
N ARG A 185 15.39 18.75 20.64
CA ARG A 185 15.61 20.02 21.35
C ARG A 185 16.53 20.91 20.52
N PRO A 186 16.58 22.21 20.75
CA PRO A 186 17.57 23.09 20.12
C PRO A 186 18.99 22.59 20.38
N GLY A 187 19.76 22.40 19.33
CA GLY A 187 21.12 21.84 19.37
C GLY A 187 21.23 20.32 19.31
N ASP A 188 20.09 19.61 19.24
CA ASP A 188 20.08 18.19 18.93
C ASP A 188 20.27 17.97 17.42
N HIS A 189 20.96 16.89 17.07
CA HIS A 189 21.11 16.45 15.69
C HIS A 189 20.27 15.21 15.43
N SER A 190 19.84 15.02 14.17
CA SER A 190 19.09 13.86 13.72
C SER A 190 19.76 13.18 12.52
N LEU A 191 19.47 11.89 12.33
CA LEU A 191 19.90 11.10 11.18
C LEU A 191 18.67 10.48 10.50
N VAL A 192 18.57 10.63 9.19
CA VAL A 192 17.65 9.84 8.36
C VAL A 192 18.44 8.80 7.59
N VAL A 193 18.06 7.54 7.71
CA VAL A 193 18.66 6.43 6.96
C VAL A 193 17.65 5.93 5.93
N TYR A 194 17.99 5.98 4.65
CA TYR A 194 17.13 5.54 3.56
C TYR A 194 17.90 4.66 2.55
N ALA A 195 17.17 3.99 1.64
CA ALA A 195 17.82 3.07 0.72
C ALA A 195 18.64 3.77 -0.38
N GLY A 196 18.26 4.99 -0.76
CA GLY A 196 18.93 5.74 -1.83
C GLY A 196 17.91 6.36 -2.81
N PRO A 197 18.40 7.20 -3.74
CA PRO A 197 17.54 7.99 -4.63
C PRO A 197 16.74 7.18 -5.65
N SER A 198 17.14 5.96 -5.97
CA SER A 198 16.41 5.05 -6.85
C SER A 198 15.12 4.49 -6.23
N TYR A 199 14.99 4.57 -4.90
CA TYR A 199 13.80 4.13 -4.17
C TYR A 199 12.85 5.32 -3.93
N ALA A 200 11.93 5.54 -4.86
CA ALA A 200 11.05 6.72 -4.85
C ALA A 200 10.28 6.90 -3.53
N GLY A 201 9.74 5.82 -2.95
CA GLY A 201 9.05 5.85 -1.66
C GLY A 201 9.95 6.30 -0.51
N HIS A 202 11.16 5.74 -0.42
CA HIS A 202 12.12 6.14 0.63
C HIS A 202 12.61 7.58 0.48
N LYS A 203 12.79 8.03 -0.77
CA LYS A 203 13.11 9.43 -1.06
C LYS A 203 11.97 10.35 -0.61
N ALA A 204 10.73 10.02 -0.96
CA ALA A 204 9.54 10.80 -0.58
C ALA A 204 9.36 10.86 0.94
N ARG A 205 9.59 9.74 1.67
CA ARG A 205 9.61 9.72 3.14
C ARG A 205 10.65 10.69 3.71
N THR A 206 11.87 10.67 3.15
CA THR A 206 12.95 11.56 3.59
C THR A 206 12.62 13.02 3.35
N GLU A 207 12.09 13.36 2.16
CA GLU A 207 11.68 14.71 1.80
C GLU A 207 10.56 15.22 2.73
N GLY A 208 9.51 14.41 2.95
CA GLY A 208 8.42 14.75 3.86
C GLY A 208 8.88 14.95 5.31
N PHE A 209 9.84 14.14 5.78
CA PHE A 209 10.43 14.28 7.12
C PHE A 209 11.15 15.63 7.28
N LEU A 210 12.05 15.97 6.36
CA LEU A 210 12.81 17.21 6.39
C LEU A 210 11.91 18.44 6.24
N GLU A 211 10.96 18.40 5.31
CA GLU A 211 9.99 19.47 5.10
C GLU A 211 9.20 19.75 6.39
N ARG A 212 8.68 18.70 7.03
CA ARG A 212 7.89 18.85 8.26
C ARG A 212 8.71 19.39 9.42
N LEU A 213 9.95 18.93 9.59
CA LEU A 213 10.85 19.46 10.62
C LEU A 213 11.14 20.95 10.41
N GLY A 214 11.44 21.36 9.16
CA GLY A 214 11.67 22.75 8.80
C GLY A 214 10.46 23.65 9.05
N GLU A 215 9.24 23.20 8.71
CA GLU A 215 7.98 23.91 9.00
C GLU A 215 7.78 24.14 10.51
N LEU A 216 8.23 23.19 11.33
CA LEU A 216 8.13 23.25 12.79
C LEU A 216 9.25 24.09 13.43
N GLY A 217 10.21 24.59 12.63
CA GLY A 217 11.28 25.45 13.09
C GLY A 217 12.56 24.71 13.54
N PHE A 218 12.71 23.43 13.19
CA PHE A 218 13.97 22.73 13.38
C PHE A 218 14.95 23.09 12.26
N ASP A 219 16.23 23.32 12.59
CA ASP A 219 17.25 23.58 11.58
C ASP A 219 17.64 22.29 10.87
N CYS A 220 17.23 22.16 9.59
CA CYS A 220 17.52 20.96 8.80
C CYS A 220 19.03 20.81 8.48
N ALA A 221 19.89 21.80 8.74
CA ALA A 221 21.33 21.65 8.70
C ALA A 221 21.85 20.65 9.76
N ASP A 222 21.09 20.49 10.87
CA ASP A 222 21.38 19.55 11.94
C ASP A 222 20.79 18.14 11.64
N CYS A 223 20.22 17.94 10.44
CA CYS A 223 19.70 16.67 10.00
C CYS A 223 20.57 16.05 8.91
N ARG A 224 21.31 15.00 9.28
CA ARG A 224 22.12 14.20 8.33
C ARG A 224 21.22 13.18 7.60
N VAL A 225 21.45 12.99 6.31
CA VAL A 225 20.77 11.98 5.48
C VAL A 225 21.82 10.99 4.94
N ALA A 226 21.59 9.69 5.17
CA ALA A 226 22.48 8.62 4.74
C ALA A 226 21.76 7.63 3.82
N ALA A 227 22.29 7.47 2.60
CA ALA A 227 21.88 6.42 1.67
C ALA A 227 22.67 5.14 1.96
N THR A 228 21.98 4.02 2.21
CA THR A 228 22.63 2.76 2.65
C THR A 228 22.18 1.53 1.84
N HIS A 229 21.54 1.74 0.69
CA HIS A 229 21.11 0.72 -0.28
C HIS A 229 20.39 -0.49 0.34
N ASN A 230 19.68 -0.29 1.46
CA ASN A 230 19.03 -1.35 2.25
C ASN A 230 19.99 -2.47 2.71
N THR A 231 21.28 -2.23 2.75
CA THR A 231 22.26 -3.22 3.22
C THR A 231 22.52 -3.08 4.72
N TYR A 232 22.76 -4.21 5.37
CA TYR A 232 23.08 -4.24 6.79
C TYR A 232 24.39 -3.49 7.07
N ASP A 233 25.44 -3.81 6.32
CA ASP A 233 26.80 -3.31 6.58
C ASP A 233 26.92 -1.80 6.37
N GLU A 234 26.32 -1.26 5.29
CA GLU A 234 26.32 0.18 5.05
C GLU A 234 25.48 0.94 6.09
N THR A 235 24.34 0.37 6.50
CA THR A 235 23.51 0.96 7.55
C THR A 235 24.25 0.97 8.88
N TYR A 236 24.86 -0.16 9.27
CA TYR A 236 25.67 -0.24 10.48
C TYR A 236 26.80 0.79 10.49
N ALA A 237 27.56 0.88 9.39
CA ALA A 237 28.68 1.82 9.25
C ALA A 237 28.21 3.29 9.34
N ALA A 238 27.15 3.65 8.63
CA ALA A 238 26.61 5.00 8.61
C ALA A 238 26.08 5.43 10.00
N VAL A 239 25.34 4.56 10.67
CA VAL A 239 24.84 4.83 12.03
C VAL A 239 25.98 4.93 13.02
N LYS A 240 26.96 4.01 12.97
CA LYS A 240 28.15 4.03 13.84
C LYS A 240 28.96 5.30 13.66
N GLU A 241 29.14 5.76 12.43
CA GLU A 241 29.80 7.04 12.13
C GLU A 241 29.02 8.22 12.72
N ALA A 242 27.71 8.27 12.50
CA ALA A 242 26.86 9.35 13.00
C ALA A 242 26.84 9.41 14.54
N LEU A 243 26.93 8.26 15.23
CA LEU A 243 26.96 8.16 16.69
C LEU A 243 28.25 8.75 17.32
N GLN A 244 29.28 9.09 16.54
CA GLN A 244 30.44 9.84 17.02
C GLN A 244 30.09 11.28 17.38
N ASP A 245 28.99 11.78 16.85
CA ASP A 245 28.45 13.07 17.22
C ASP A 245 27.64 12.96 18.52
N PRO A 246 28.05 13.62 19.60
CA PRO A 246 27.36 13.57 20.88
C PRO A 246 25.99 14.29 20.83
N ALA A 247 25.78 15.18 19.86
CA ALA A 247 24.51 15.90 19.64
C ALA A 247 23.45 15.05 18.92
N LEU A 248 23.83 13.91 18.33
CA LEU A 248 22.87 13.00 17.69
C LEU A 248 21.99 12.35 18.75
N THR A 249 20.69 12.68 18.74
CA THR A 249 19.71 12.17 19.69
C THR A 249 18.53 11.47 19.03
N TYR A 250 18.40 11.54 17.69
CA TYR A 250 17.26 10.97 16.97
C TYR A 250 17.71 10.31 15.65
N ILE A 251 17.20 9.11 15.38
CA ILE A 251 17.40 8.39 14.11
C ILE A 251 16.03 7.99 13.53
N TYR A 252 15.78 8.39 12.29
CA TYR A 252 14.66 7.90 11.49
C TYR A 252 15.15 6.86 10.48
N MET A 253 14.73 5.62 10.65
CA MET A 253 14.99 4.51 9.73
C MET A 253 13.88 4.48 8.69
N ALA A 254 14.04 5.23 7.59
CA ALA A 254 13.08 5.26 6.48
C ALA A 254 13.20 4.02 5.56
N ASN A 255 14.05 3.05 5.95
CA ASN A 255 14.31 1.79 5.27
C ASN A 255 14.23 0.59 6.23
N ARG A 256 14.32 -0.63 5.67
CA ARG A 256 14.15 -1.89 6.42
C ARG A 256 15.38 -2.36 7.23
N SER A 257 16.51 -1.66 7.17
CA SER A 257 17.76 -2.11 7.83
C SER A 257 17.82 -1.76 9.32
N VAL A 258 16.67 -1.77 10.01
CA VAL A 258 16.51 -1.46 11.43
C VAL A 258 17.44 -2.31 12.34
N PRO A 259 17.66 -3.62 12.08
CA PRO A 259 18.56 -4.42 12.90
C PRO A 259 20.00 -3.90 12.93
N ALA A 260 20.50 -3.36 11.82
CA ALA A 260 21.84 -2.78 11.74
C ALA A 260 21.95 -1.48 12.56
N CYS A 261 20.90 -0.65 12.56
CA CYS A 261 20.81 0.55 13.38
C CYS A 261 20.84 0.19 14.87
N VAL A 262 19.98 -0.72 15.31
CA VAL A 262 19.94 -1.19 16.71
C VAL A 262 21.28 -1.73 17.15
N ARG A 263 21.92 -2.57 16.33
CA ARG A 263 23.24 -3.12 16.63
C ARG A 263 24.33 -2.05 16.76
N ALA A 264 24.35 -1.06 15.88
CA ALA A 264 25.31 0.04 15.96
C ALA A 264 25.12 0.88 17.24
N ILE A 265 23.87 1.13 17.65
CA ILE A 265 23.56 1.84 18.90
C ILE A 265 24.06 1.06 20.12
N GLU A 266 23.85 -0.27 20.17
CA GLU A 266 24.33 -1.13 21.24
C GLU A 266 25.87 -1.16 21.33
N ASP A 267 26.54 -1.38 20.20
CA ASP A 267 28.00 -1.46 20.13
C ASP A 267 28.69 -0.13 20.48
N CYS A 268 28.01 1.00 20.26
CA CYS A 268 28.51 2.33 20.64
C CYS A 268 28.11 2.77 22.07
N GLY A 269 27.35 1.95 22.80
CA GLY A 269 26.84 2.31 24.12
C GLY A 269 25.91 3.51 24.14
N ALA A 270 25.20 3.75 23.02
CA ALA A 270 24.29 4.89 22.83
C ALA A 270 22.83 4.59 23.20
N ALA A 271 22.55 3.39 23.72
CA ALA A 271 21.21 3.00 24.17
C ALA A 271 20.68 3.97 25.21
N GLY A 272 19.41 4.39 25.06
CA GLY A 272 18.76 5.38 25.90
C GLY A 272 19.13 6.84 25.63
N ARG A 273 20.25 7.12 24.93
CA ARG A 273 20.62 8.46 24.46
C ARG A 273 19.95 8.83 23.16
N VAL A 274 19.82 7.86 22.25
CA VAL A 274 19.28 8.05 20.91
C VAL A 274 17.90 7.42 20.80
N ARG A 275 16.94 8.17 20.29
CA ARG A 275 15.59 7.69 19.95
C ARG A 275 15.56 7.15 18.54
N VAL A 276 14.83 6.06 18.33
CA VAL A 276 14.70 5.42 17.02
C VAL A 276 13.24 5.35 16.60
N LEU A 277 12.95 5.96 15.45
CA LEU A 277 11.71 5.73 14.71
C LEU A 277 12.01 4.79 13.54
N ALA A 278 11.32 3.68 13.46
CA ALA A 278 11.39 2.75 12.34
C ALA A 278 10.27 2.99 11.32
N HIS A 279 10.42 2.38 10.16
CA HIS A 279 9.37 2.22 9.17
C HIS A 279 9.17 0.74 8.90
N ASP A 280 7.94 0.36 8.59
CA ASP A 280 7.42 -1.00 8.48
C ASP A 280 7.34 -1.75 9.82
N SER A 281 6.28 -2.55 9.95
CA SER A 281 6.07 -3.44 11.06
C SER A 281 6.40 -4.87 10.64
N ASN A 282 7.23 -5.55 11.43
CA ASN A 282 7.54 -6.95 11.27
C ASN A 282 7.89 -7.57 12.64
N PRO A 283 7.93 -8.91 12.77
CA PRO A 283 8.17 -9.55 14.06
C PRO A 283 9.43 -9.06 14.79
N LEU A 284 10.53 -8.79 14.05
CA LEU A 284 11.77 -8.32 14.64
C LEU A 284 11.69 -6.86 15.12
N VAL A 285 11.05 -5.98 14.34
CA VAL A 285 10.78 -4.59 14.76
C VAL A 285 9.84 -4.60 15.97
N GLY A 286 8.83 -5.48 15.97
CA GLY A 286 7.95 -5.70 17.11
C GLY A 286 8.72 -6.12 18.38
N GLN A 287 9.69 -7.00 18.26
CA GLN A 287 10.58 -7.36 19.37
C GLN A 287 11.37 -6.13 19.84
N PHE A 288 11.96 -5.35 18.94
CA PHE A 288 12.74 -4.15 19.32
C PHE A 288 11.88 -3.08 19.99
N LEU A 289 10.61 -2.94 19.59
CA LEU A 289 9.65 -2.07 20.29
C LEU A 289 9.44 -2.54 21.74
N ARG A 290 9.18 -3.83 21.96
CA ARG A 290 9.00 -4.40 23.32
C ARG A 290 10.25 -4.30 24.18
N GLU A 291 11.43 -4.43 23.58
CA GLU A 291 12.71 -4.28 24.27
C GLU A 291 13.13 -2.82 24.49
N GLY A 292 12.36 -1.84 23.98
CA GLY A 292 12.68 -0.41 24.06
C GLY A 292 13.91 0.02 23.26
N LYS A 293 14.28 -0.77 22.25
CA LYS A 293 15.38 -0.46 21.31
C LYS A 293 14.93 0.40 20.14
N VAL A 294 13.64 0.35 19.82
CA VAL A 294 12.91 1.21 18.88
C VAL A 294 11.76 1.83 19.64
N ASP A 295 11.56 3.12 19.49
CA ASP A 295 10.50 3.85 20.23
C ASP A 295 9.14 3.72 19.54
N PHE A 296 9.11 3.85 18.21
CA PHE A 296 7.91 3.72 17.37
C PHE A 296 8.25 3.16 16.01
N THR A 297 7.27 2.58 15.34
CA THR A 297 7.34 2.29 13.90
C THR A 297 6.10 2.82 13.20
N ILE A 298 6.27 3.27 11.95
CA ILE A 298 5.17 3.62 11.06
C ILE A 298 4.91 2.42 10.16
N ASP A 299 3.66 1.94 10.13
CA ASP A 299 3.30 0.80 9.30
C ASP A 299 2.58 1.25 8.02
N GLN A 300 2.77 0.53 6.93
CA GLN A 300 2.14 0.81 5.64
C GLN A 300 1.10 -0.23 5.21
N ASP A 301 0.81 -1.24 6.03
CA ASP A 301 -0.14 -2.32 5.76
C ASP A 301 0.06 -2.98 4.37
N LEU A 302 1.13 -3.73 4.24
CA LEU A 302 1.50 -4.39 2.97
C LEU A 302 0.43 -5.39 2.51
N ALA A 303 -0.20 -6.11 3.45
CA ALA A 303 -1.27 -7.06 3.14
C ALA A 303 -2.50 -6.36 2.53
N TYR A 304 -2.86 -5.18 3.06
CA TYR A 304 -3.91 -4.36 2.47
C TYR A 304 -3.61 -3.97 1.03
N GLN A 305 -2.36 -3.66 0.70
CA GLN A 305 -2.00 -3.16 -0.63
C GLN A 305 -2.28 -4.19 -1.72
N SER A 306 -1.83 -5.44 -1.56
CA SER A 306 -2.10 -6.51 -2.52
C SER A 306 -3.57 -6.93 -2.54
N TYR A 307 -4.21 -7.03 -1.37
CA TYR A 307 -5.63 -7.32 -1.23
C TYR A 307 -6.51 -6.29 -1.95
N GLN A 308 -6.28 -5.02 -1.70
CA GLN A 308 -7.11 -3.94 -2.23
C GLN A 308 -6.90 -3.76 -3.73
N ALA A 309 -5.67 -3.91 -4.24
CA ALA A 309 -5.40 -3.86 -5.66
C ALA A 309 -6.19 -4.92 -6.43
N LEU A 310 -6.19 -6.16 -5.94
CA LEU A 310 -6.99 -7.25 -6.51
C LEU A 310 -8.50 -7.02 -6.38
N THR A 311 -8.94 -6.47 -5.25
CA THR A 311 -10.36 -6.15 -5.03
C THR A 311 -10.86 -5.10 -6.02
N LEU A 312 -10.08 -4.04 -6.27
CA LEU A 312 -10.43 -3.00 -7.24
C LEU A 312 -10.48 -3.54 -8.68
N LEU A 313 -9.51 -4.38 -9.06
CA LEU A 313 -9.51 -5.05 -10.37
C LEU A 313 -10.72 -5.99 -10.52
N PHE A 314 -11.01 -6.79 -9.51
CA PHE A 314 -12.19 -7.67 -9.53
C PHE A 314 -13.49 -6.88 -9.68
N ARG A 315 -13.67 -5.79 -8.91
CA ARG A 315 -14.85 -4.93 -8.99
C ARG A 315 -14.97 -4.26 -10.36
N PHE A 316 -13.85 -3.85 -10.94
CA PHE A 316 -13.83 -3.29 -12.29
C PHE A 316 -14.30 -4.32 -13.34
N LEU A 317 -13.79 -5.54 -13.30
CA LEU A 317 -14.14 -6.60 -14.25
C LEU A 317 -15.55 -7.18 -14.03
N ALA A 318 -15.92 -7.39 -12.77
CA ALA A 318 -17.14 -8.11 -12.43
C ALA A 318 -18.37 -7.19 -12.27
N GLU A 319 -18.16 -6.00 -11.69
CA GLU A 319 -19.22 -5.06 -11.35
C GLU A 319 -19.21 -3.83 -12.27
N HIS A 320 -18.24 -3.71 -13.18
CA HIS A 320 -18.02 -2.54 -14.04
C HIS A 320 -17.87 -1.22 -13.27
N LYS A 321 -17.30 -1.31 -12.04
CA LYS A 321 -17.04 -0.17 -11.19
C LYS A 321 -15.65 0.37 -11.42
N VAL A 322 -15.56 1.59 -11.92
CA VAL A 322 -14.31 2.34 -12.01
C VAL A 322 -13.90 2.77 -10.58
N PRO A 323 -12.62 2.69 -10.20
CA PRO A 323 -12.15 3.22 -8.93
C PRO A 323 -12.56 4.69 -8.73
N GLU A 324 -13.08 5.02 -7.55
CA GLU A 324 -13.59 6.38 -7.25
C GLU A 324 -12.46 7.39 -6.99
N GLN A 325 -11.26 6.89 -6.75
CA GLN A 325 -10.07 7.70 -6.44
C GLN A 325 -8.90 7.24 -7.31
N GLU A 326 -8.03 8.16 -7.63
CA GLU A 326 -6.78 7.86 -8.33
C GLU A 326 -5.76 7.15 -7.42
N ARG A 327 -5.81 7.43 -6.11
CA ARG A 327 -4.89 6.85 -5.11
C ARG A 327 -5.68 6.39 -3.88
N PHE A 328 -5.46 5.15 -3.50
CA PHE A 328 -5.99 4.52 -2.28
C PHE A 328 -4.84 4.39 -1.28
N CYS A 329 -4.67 5.43 -0.47
CA CYS A 329 -3.62 5.53 0.53
C CYS A 329 -4.27 5.51 1.92
N PRO A 330 -4.35 4.35 2.61
CA PRO A 330 -4.84 4.29 3.97
C PRO A 330 -3.90 5.09 4.90
N PRO A 331 -4.39 5.56 6.05
CA PRO A 331 -3.52 6.15 7.06
C PRO A 331 -2.42 5.16 7.46
N SER A 332 -1.19 5.67 7.59
CA SER A 332 -0.06 4.88 8.10
C SER A 332 -0.07 4.93 9.64
N PRO A 333 -0.46 3.84 10.33
CA PRO A 333 -0.55 3.82 11.78
C PRO A 333 0.85 3.92 12.43
N ILE A 334 0.91 4.62 13.55
CA ILE A 334 2.08 4.67 14.41
C ILE A 334 1.92 3.59 15.48
N LEU A 335 2.84 2.64 15.50
CA LEU A 335 2.82 1.53 16.45
C LEU A 335 3.86 1.74 17.54
N SER A 336 3.46 1.47 18.78
CA SER A 336 4.33 1.36 19.95
C SER A 336 4.34 -0.08 20.46
N ALA A 337 5.13 -0.35 21.49
CA ALA A 337 5.23 -1.68 22.11
C ALA A 337 3.87 -2.30 22.47
N GLU A 338 2.92 -1.49 22.94
CA GLU A 338 1.59 -1.94 23.36
C GLU A 338 0.65 -2.31 22.19
N LEU A 339 0.98 -1.89 20.97
CA LEU A 339 0.16 -2.14 19.78
C LEU A 339 0.68 -3.30 18.92
N VAL A 340 1.85 -3.82 19.23
CA VAL A 340 2.44 -4.94 18.50
C VAL A 340 1.99 -6.26 19.12
N PRO A 341 1.40 -7.20 18.35
CA PRO A 341 0.99 -8.49 18.88
C PRO A 341 2.14 -9.23 19.56
N ASP A 342 1.84 -9.94 20.63
CA ASP A 342 2.79 -10.90 21.19
C ASP A 342 3.09 -11.96 20.14
N THR A 343 4.36 -12.18 19.86
CA THR A 343 4.78 -13.33 19.04
C THR A 343 4.67 -14.58 19.94
N GLU A 344 3.69 -15.45 19.63
CA GLU A 344 3.64 -16.80 20.22
C GLU A 344 4.87 -17.63 19.83
#